data_04a7193eaca39bc271baca3e5555accd
#
_entry.id   04a7193eaca39bc271baca3e5555accd
#
_cell.length_a   1.000
_cell.length_b   1.000
_cell.length_c   1.000
_cell.angle_alpha   90.00
_cell.angle_beta   90.00
_cell.angle_gamma   90.00
#
_symmetry.space_group_name_H-M   'P 1'
#
loop_
_entity.id
_entity.type
_entity.pdbx_description
1 polymer ?
#
loop_
_entity_poly.entity_id
_entity_poly.type
_entity_poly.pdbx_seq_one_letter_code
_entity_poly.pdbx_strand_id
1 'polypeptide(L)'
;MMLLTRSETILARNAPGVVKVLLSKPFQRAYSSFDTKRAAGSKVPGRGRSRALNLALVGGSSTVAVLLAYNFLSSGGQLASPSRGPISDIRSFHTQQNKLLSDVNRNSSDTLVLLSEEEVNRRLHAIQESYTVNRAKGILRYDVAQLPSNHPIEDNHIEQIVTVPSTRGVNLKGQENEEEDLYFFGIFDGHGGPFTSAKLSRELVSYVAKQLYPIYNDSVANNSDEKVRSSLFSKAIATSFLELDKDIVQGAFRRLVHEPTRENALTALPAISGSCCLLSIFDSEDSTLRVAVTGDSRALIGGVDPEGRWFVKALSVDQTGDNPTEVKRLKSEHPGEKGVIRRGRVLGSLQPTRAFGDYRFKLDAIDGKKLSDLPNDVRMYLRNIPNYLLTPPYVTAEPVITTTKIVPGIKFMVMASDGLFELLTNEEIVALVAKWQERYMPQNGSTENVSKQLPIVRDITSSSDADSQRTDFRYKEVKDSSGGGYLLEDSNVATHLIRNAPSAGGRKDYVTTLVSIPSPMSRNYRDDLTVTVAFFGNSTKDDGSLVVNHDATSDHKPKL
;
A
#
# COMPACT_ATOMS: atom_id res chain seq x y z
N MET A 1 -27.72 31.59 17.73
CA MET A 1 -27.64 31.55 16.27
C MET A 1 -26.79 30.31 15.95
N MET A 2 -27.47 29.17 15.80
CA MET A 2 -26.87 27.85 15.62
C MET A 2 -26.58 27.60 14.13
N LEU A 3 -25.35 27.26 13.78
CA LEU A 3 -25.02 26.70 12.48
C LEU A 3 -24.71 25.21 12.65
N LEU A 4 -25.70 24.41 12.32
CA LEU A 4 -25.60 22.96 12.16
C LEU A 4 -24.88 22.65 10.85
N THR A 5 -23.72 22.01 10.92
CA THR A 5 -23.06 21.43 9.74
C THR A 5 -23.68 20.06 9.45
N ARG A 6 -24.39 19.95 8.32
CA ARG A 6 -24.98 18.71 7.81
C ARG A 6 -23.87 17.75 7.36
N SER A 7 -23.92 16.53 7.89
CA SER A 7 -23.25 15.37 7.31
C SER A 7 -24.09 14.86 6.13
N GLU A 8 -23.54 14.86 4.94
CA GLU A 8 -24.21 14.25 3.78
C GLU A 8 -23.99 12.74 3.78
N THR A 9 -25.10 12.02 3.99
CA THR A 9 -25.19 10.57 3.87
C THR A 9 -25.59 10.25 2.43
N ILE A 10 -24.79 9.49 1.69
CA ILE A 10 -25.16 8.98 0.36
C ILE A 10 -26.03 7.75 0.58
N LEU A 11 -27.32 7.89 0.35
CA LEU A 11 -28.30 6.81 0.37
C LEU A 11 -28.35 6.12 -1.00
N ALA A 12 -27.91 4.87 -1.07
CA ALA A 12 -28.27 4.00 -2.18
C ALA A 12 -29.73 3.53 -1.98
N ARG A 13 -30.64 4.03 -2.78
CA ARG A 13 -32.06 3.61 -2.77
C ARG A 13 -32.21 2.28 -3.51
N ASN A 14 -32.93 1.34 -2.88
CA ASN A 14 -33.52 0.10 -3.37
C ASN A 14 -32.80 -1.21 -2.98
N ALA A 15 -32.60 -1.45 -1.66
CA ALA A 15 -32.58 -2.79 -1.08
C ALA A 15 -32.95 -2.70 0.41
N PRO A 16 -33.65 -3.65 1.00
CA PRO A 16 -33.92 -3.66 2.43
C PRO A 16 -32.60 -3.99 3.17
N GLY A 17 -32.09 -3.04 3.91
CA GLY A 17 -30.84 -3.12 4.67
C GLY A 17 -29.83 -2.07 4.18
N VAL A 18 -29.72 -0.96 4.91
CA VAL A 18 -28.83 0.15 4.55
C VAL A 18 -27.47 -0.04 5.21
N VAL A 19 -26.42 -0.28 4.42
CA VAL A 19 -25.04 -0.20 4.91
C VAL A 19 -24.67 1.29 5.03
N LYS A 20 -24.46 1.78 6.25
CA LYS A 20 -23.89 3.11 6.48
C LYS A 20 -22.38 3.04 6.31
N VAL A 21 -21.87 3.60 5.21
CA VAL A 21 -20.44 3.76 4.99
C VAL A 21 -20.03 5.11 5.54
N LEU A 22 -19.27 5.12 6.64
CA LEU A 22 -18.66 6.33 7.18
C LEU A 22 -17.27 6.50 6.58
N LEU A 23 -17.17 7.38 5.59
CA LEU A 23 -15.87 7.81 5.05
C LEU A 23 -15.25 8.83 5.99
N SER A 24 -14.00 8.64 6.38
CA SER A 24 -13.24 9.72 7.00
C SER A 24 -13.13 10.87 5.99
N LYS A 25 -13.57 12.06 6.38
CA LYS A 25 -13.78 13.24 5.52
C LYS A 25 -12.60 13.79 4.71
N PRO A 26 -11.34 13.41 4.86
CA PRO A 26 -10.25 14.02 4.12
C PRO A 26 -10.25 13.75 2.62
N PHE A 27 -10.79 12.62 2.16
CA PHE A 27 -10.61 12.18 0.77
C PHE A 27 -11.65 12.65 -0.26
N GLN A 28 -12.79 13.19 0.16
CA GLN A 28 -13.85 13.59 -0.78
C GLN A 28 -13.60 14.90 -1.55
N ARG A 29 -12.66 15.76 -1.14
CA ARG A 29 -12.45 17.09 -1.76
C ARG A 29 -11.47 17.15 -2.91
N ALA A 30 -10.62 16.15 -3.10
CA ALA A 30 -9.56 16.23 -4.12
C ALA A 30 -10.03 15.99 -5.57
N TYR A 31 -11.22 15.42 -5.76
CA TYR A 31 -11.70 15.03 -7.10
C TYR A 31 -13.00 15.68 -7.58
N SER A 32 -13.62 16.58 -6.81
CA SER A 32 -14.89 17.24 -7.20
C SER A 32 -14.72 18.52 -8.06
N SER A 33 -13.52 18.90 -8.48
CA SER A 33 -13.29 20.14 -9.24
C SER A 33 -13.11 19.97 -10.75
N PHE A 34 -13.49 18.84 -11.32
CA PHE A 34 -13.59 18.69 -12.77
C PHE A 34 -15.02 18.95 -13.27
N ASP A 35 -15.50 20.17 -13.03
CA ASP A 35 -16.72 20.64 -13.66
C ASP A 35 -16.36 21.46 -14.91
N THR A 36 -16.74 20.93 -16.06
CA THR A 36 -16.52 21.52 -17.37
C THR A 36 -17.37 22.78 -17.56
N LYS A 37 -16.79 23.96 -17.38
CA LYS A 37 -17.39 25.18 -17.92
C LYS A 37 -16.97 25.38 -19.38
N ARG A 38 -17.94 25.20 -20.29
CA ARG A 38 -17.89 25.66 -21.69
C ARG A 38 -17.50 27.13 -21.74
N ALA A 39 -16.46 27.46 -22.48
CA ALA A 39 -16.24 28.79 -22.99
C ALA A 39 -16.28 28.75 -24.52
N ALA A 40 -17.20 29.53 -25.08
CA ALA A 40 -17.44 29.69 -26.49
C ALA A 40 -16.44 30.64 -27.14
N GLY A 41 -15.96 30.25 -28.29
CA GLY A 41 -15.66 31.01 -29.50
C GLY A 41 -14.77 32.25 -29.51
N SER A 42 -13.66 32.19 -30.24
CA SER A 42 -13.35 33.21 -31.26
C SER A 42 -12.28 32.73 -32.26
N LYS A 43 -12.36 33.28 -33.44
CA LYS A 43 -11.81 32.88 -34.74
C LYS A 43 -10.30 33.07 -34.92
N VAL A 44 -9.75 32.21 -35.79
CA VAL A 44 -8.44 32.23 -36.47
C VAL A 44 -8.26 33.50 -37.32
N PRO A 45 -7.03 34.00 -37.64
CA PRO A 45 -6.24 33.38 -38.71
C PRO A 45 -4.69 33.47 -38.61
N GLY A 46 -4.01 32.60 -39.36
CA GLY A 46 -2.81 32.97 -40.13
C GLY A 46 -1.43 32.42 -39.75
N ARG A 47 -0.97 31.45 -40.50
CA ARG A 47 0.40 31.09 -40.96
C ARG A 47 1.64 31.71 -40.29
N GLY A 48 2.59 30.83 -39.87
CA GLY A 48 3.99 31.20 -39.70
C GLY A 48 4.88 30.04 -39.21
N ARG A 49 5.91 29.71 -39.94
CA ARG A 49 6.87 28.61 -39.77
C ARG A 49 7.76 28.74 -38.51
N SER A 50 8.04 27.57 -37.92
CA SER A 50 9.31 27.11 -37.32
C SER A 50 10.03 28.00 -36.29
N ARG A 51 10.19 27.50 -35.09
CA ARG A 51 11.42 27.25 -34.31
C ARG A 51 11.18 27.27 -32.80
N ALA A 52 11.82 26.34 -32.14
CA ALA A 52 12.10 26.31 -30.70
C ALA A 52 10.89 26.28 -29.74
N LEU A 53 10.58 25.08 -29.25
CA LEU A 53 9.74 24.87 -28.07
C LEU A 53 10.48 25.39 -26.84
N ASN A 54 10.19 26.61 -26.43
CA ASN A 54 10.36 27.03 -25.06
C ASN A 54 9.13 26.54 -24.28
N LEU A 55 9.32 25.50 -23.45
CA LEU A 55 8.30 25.07 -22.51
C LEU A 55 8.15 26.15 -21.42
N ALA A 56 7.18 27.04 -21.60
CA ALA A 56 6.63 27.81 -20.51
C ALA A 56 5.54 26.97 -19.83
N LEU A 57 5.83 26.47 -18.64
CA LEU A 57 4.86 25.84 -17.73
C LEU A 57 3.93 26.90 -17.18
N VAL A 58 2.76 27.05 -17.79
CA VAL A 58 1.61 27.72 -17.17
C VAL A 58 0.47 26.72 -17.09
N GLY A 59 0.00 26.54 -15.87
CA GLY A 59 -1.03 25.65 -15.35
C GLY A 59 -2.06 25.09 -16.33
N GLY A 60 -2.08 23.77 -16.44
CA GLY A 60 -3.15 23.05 -17.12
C GLY A 60 -2.77 21.61 -17.43
N SER A 61 -3.36 20.68 -16.68
CA SER A 61 -3.43 19.23 -16.90
C SER A 61 -2.12 18.42 -16.86
N SER A 62 -1.76 18.02 -15.67
CA SER A 62 -0.72 17.02 -15.36
C SER A 62 -0.88 15.68 -16.10
N THR A 63 -2.08 15.34 -16.54
CA THR A 63 -2.40 14.06 -17.20
C THR A 63 -1.81 13.90 -18.61
N VAL A 64 -1.65 14.99 -19.36
CA VAL A 64 -1.02 14.91 -20.70
C VAL A 64 0.51 14.77 -20.58
N ALA A 65 1.09 15.41 -19.58
CA ALA A 65 2.52 15.29 -19.30
C ALA A 65 2.87 13.87 -18.83
N VAL A 66 2.00 13.23 -18.04
CA VAL A 66 2.16 11.84 -17.58
C VAL A 66 2.03 10.86 -18.74
N LEU A 67 1.08 11.05 -19.65
CA LEU A 67 0.96 10.21 -20.87
C LEU A 67 2.14 10.40 -21.82
N LEU A 68 2.67 11.60 -21.96
CA LEU A 68 3.84 11.87 -22.79
C LEU A 68 5.12 11.37 -22.14
N ALA A 69 5.28 11.51 -20.83
CA ALA A 69 6.40 10.93 -20.08
C ALA A 69 6.30 9.39 -20.08
N TYR A 70 5.12 8.84 -19.95
CA TYR A 70 4.87 7.42 -20.04
C TYR A 70 5.23 6.84 -21.42
N ASN A 71 4.83 7.49 -22.51
CA ASN A 71 5.22 7.09 -23.87
C ASN A 71 6.71 7.27 -24.12
N PHE A 72 7.35 8.29 -23.57
CA PHE A 72 8.80 8.51 -23.67
C PHE A 72 9.59 7.42 -22.93
N LEU A 73 9.15 7.01 -21.74
CA LEU A 73 9.76 5.93 -20.96
C LEU A 73 9.46 4.53 -21.52
N SER A 74 8.31 4.35 -22.21
CA SER A 74 7.93 3.08 -22.82
C SER A 74 8.49 2.90 -24.25
N SER A 75 8.86 3.97 -24.95
CA SER A 75 9.37 3.93 -26.33
C SER A 75 10.88 3.69 -26.46
N GLY A 76 11.51 3.09 -25.44
CA GLY A 76 12.87 2.54 -25.59
C GLY A 76 13.95 3.59 -25.89
N GLY A 77 13.88 4.75 -25.30
CA GLY A 77 15.05 5.61 -25.17
C GLY A 77 16.10 4.80 -24.40
N GLN A 78 17.06 4.21 -25.12
CA GLN A 78 18.20 3.50 -24.54
C GLN A 78 19.04 4.50 -23.74
N LEU A 79 18.67 4.68 -22.49
CA LEU A 79 19.68 4.93 -21.47
C LEU A 79 20.30 3.57 -21.19
N ALA A 80 21.57 3.44 -21.51
CA ALA A 80 22.34 2.24 -21.28
C ALA A 80 22.07 1.73 -19.87
N SER A 81 21.42 0.58 -19.77
CA SER A 81 21.26 -0.12 -18.50
C SER A 81 22.67 -0.42 -17.99
N PRO A 82 23.05 -0.04 -16.77
CA PRO A 82 24.26 -0.56 -16.17
C PRO A 82 24.10 -2.08 -16.13
N SER A 83 25.05 -2.77 -16.72
CA SER A 83 25.15 -4.22 -16.73
C SER A 83 25.16 -4.71 -15.29
N ARG A 84 24.03 -5.27 -14.84
CA ARG A 84 23.93 -5.95 -13.55
C ARG A 84 24.69 -7.27 -13.67
N GLY A 85 25.90 -7.29 -13.14
CA GLY A 85 26.61 -8.53 -12.82
C GLY A 85 25.84 -9.33 -11.76
N PRO A 86 26.14 -10.61 -11.55
CA PRO A 86 25.47 -11.44 -10.57
C PRO A 86 25.63 -10.82 -9.17
N ILE A 87 24.52 -10.56 -8.52
CA ILE A 87 24.47 -10.06 -7.14
C ILE A 87 24.82 -11.25 -6.23
N SER A 88 26.09 -11.39 -5.95
CA SER A 88 26.63 -12.27 -4.93
C SER A 88 27.64 -11.51 -4.08
N ASP A 89 27.22 -10.38 -3.47
CA ASP A 89 28.04 -9.76 -2.45
C ASP A 89 27.22 -8.76 -1.62
N ILE A 90 26.97 -9.18 -0.40
CA ILE A 90 26.31 -8.45 0.70
C ILE A 90 27.16 -7.23 1.18
N ARG A 91 28.16 -6.83 0.44
CA ARG A 91 28.97 -5.61 0.70
C ARG A 91 28.23 -4.32 0.33
N SER A 92 26.95 -4.38 -0.04
CA SER A 92 26.53 -3.41 -1.01
C SER A 92 26.07 -2.08 -0.45
N PHE A 93 25.28 -2.00 0.61
CA PHE A 93 24.66 -0.70 0.92
C PHE A 93 25.64 0.23 1.65
N HIS A 94 26.41 -0.27 2.61
CA HIS A 94 27.46 0.54 3.26
C HIS A 94 28.55 0.92 2.25
N THR A 95 28.88 0.00 1.33
CA THR A 95 29.80 0.28 0.21
C THR A 95 29.15 1.20 -0.81
N GLN A 96 27.84 1.08 -1.07
CA GLN A 96 27.12 1.99 -1.96
C GLN A 96 26.91 3.37 -1.34
N GLN A 97 26.59 3.48 -0.04
CA GLN A 97 26.55 4.79 0.63
C GLN A 97 27.93 5.42 0.77
N ASN A 98 28.94 4.66 1.17
CA ASN A 98 30.32 5.16 1.21
C ASN A 98 30.81 5.48 -0.19
N LYS A 99 30.39 4.74 -1.20
CA LYS A 99 30.65 5.05 -2.60
C LYS A 99 29.88 6.28 -3.05
N LEU A 100 28.59 6.42 -2.67
CA LEU A 100 27.79 7.62 -2.91
C LEU A 100 28.43 8.86 -2.28
N LEU A 101 28.82 8.78 -1.00
CA LEU A 101 29.52 9.86 -0.30
C LEU A 101 30.90 10.13 -0.91
N SER A 102 31.59 9.10 -1.42
CA SER A 102 32.88 9.27 -2.12
C SER A 102 32.74 9.76 -3.56
N ASP A 103 31.67 9.39 -4.26
CA ASP A 103 31.40 9.80 -5.64
C ASP A 103 30.79 11.22 -5.66
N VAL A 104 30.01 11.61 -4.67
CA VAL A 104 29.60 13.01 -4.40
C VAL A 104 30.82 13.91 -4.18
N ASN A 105 31.88 13.41 -3.57
CA ASN A 105 33.13 14.15 -3.36
C ASN A 105 34.08 14.16 -4.58
N ARG A 106 33.84 13.32 -5.59
CA ARG A 106 34.76 13.20 -6.75
C ARG A 106 34.29 13.93 -8.01
N ASN A 107 33.01 14.17 -8.19
CA ASN A 107 32.46 14.82 -9.38
C ASN A 107 31.89 16.20 -9.03
N SER A 108 32.62 17.23 -9.38
CA SER A 108 32.26 18.63 -9.09
C SER A 108 31.06 19.18 -9.86
N SER A 109 30.33 18.37 -10.63
CA SER A 109 29.10 18.76 -11.36
C SER A 109 27.81 18.20 -10.80
N ASP A 110 27.85 17.14 -9.95
CA ASP A 110 26.68 16.47 -9.41
C ASP A 110 26.76 16.33 -7.87
N THR A 111 26.95 17.44 -7.19
CA THR A 111 26.95 17.46 -5.72
C THR A 111 25.52 17.35 -5.21
N LEU A 112 25.20 16.24 -4.48
CA LEU A 112 23.99 16.15 -3.71
C LEU A 112 24.04 17.21 -2.59
N VAL A 113 23.13 18.17 -2.65
CA VAL A 113 22.96 19.15 -1.56
C VAL A 113 22.15 18.46 -0.48
N LEU A 114 22.77 18.25 0.69
CA LEU A 114 22.06 17.70 1.85
C LEU A 114 21.07 18.74 2.39
N LEU A 115 19.89 18.26 2.69
CA LEU A 115 18.83 19.07 3.31
C LEU A 115 19.18 19.43 4.76
N SER A 116 18.65 20.54 5.24
CA SER A 116 18.67 20.84 6.67
C SER A 116 17.80 19.85 7.46
N GLU A 117 18.04 19.70 8.76
CA GLU A 117 17.23 18.85 9.63
C GLU A 117 15.74 19.26 9.60
N GLU A 118 15.46 20.56 9.54
CA GLU A 118 14.10 21.10 9.42
C GLU A 118 13.42 20.63 8.12
N GLU A 119 14.13 20.70 7.00
CA GLU A 119 13.60 20.27 5.70
C GLU A 119 13.43 18.75 5.64
N VAL A 120 14.33 17.98 6.26
CA VAL A 120 14.18 16.51 6.41
C VAL A 120 12.92 16.19 7.22
N ASN A 121 12.72 16.86 8.35
CA ASN A 121 11.52 16.68 9.17
C ASN A 121 10.26 17.08 8.40
N ARG A 122 10.29 18.19 7.68
CA ARG A 122 9.16 18.62 6.84
C ARG A 122 8.78 17.56 5.79
N ARG A 123 9.76 16.90 5.15
CA ARG A 123 9.50 15.84 4.18
C ARG A 123 8.95 14.57 4.82
N LEU A 124 9.49 14.17 5.97
CA LEU A 124 9.02 13.00 6.70
C LEU A 124 7.60 13.16 7.23
N HIS A 125 7.22 14.39 7.64
CA HIS A 125 5.90 14.70 8.16
C HIS A 125 4.90 15.17 7.10
N ALA A 126 5.30 15.26 5.83
CA ALA A 126 4.47 15.84 4.77
C ALA A 126 3.18 15.05 4.50
N ILE A 127 3.25 13.73 4.63
CA ILE A 127 2.13 12.81 4.39
C ILE A 127 2.01 11.89 5.59
N GLN A 128 1.41 12.42 6.66
CA GLN A 128 1.11 11.63 7.86
C GLN A 128 -0.25 11.99 8.42
N GLU A 129 -0.97 11.00 8.93
CA GLU A 129 -2.28 11.15 9.57
C GLU A 129 -2.35 10.28 10.82
N SER A 130 -3.04 10.75 11.86
CA SER A 130 -3.24 10.02 13.10
C SER A 130 -4.64 10.26 13.65
N TYR A 131 -5.30 9.21 14.07
CA TYR A 131 -6.65 9.24 14.58
C TYR A 131 -6.81 8.42 15.84
N THR A 132 -7.47 9.02 16.84
CA THR A 132 -8.02 8.29 18.00
C THR A 132 -9.44 7.88 17.68
N VAL A 133 -9.78 6.62 17.97
CA VAL A 133 -11.07 6.01 17.66
C VAL A 133 -11.89 5.91 18.94
N ASN A 134 -13.01 6.65 19.00
CA ASN A 134 -13.93 6.65 20.13
C ASN A 134 -15.09 5.67 19.86
N ARG A 135 -14.76 4.36 19.82
CA ARG A 135 -15.71 3.27 19.69
C ARG A 135 -15.42 2.23 20.75
N ALA A 136 -16.46 1.63 21.31
CA ALA A 136 -16.36 0.78 22.50
C ALA A 136 -15.31 -0.33 22.39
N LYS A 137 -15.18 -0.92 21.19
CA LYS A 137 -14.31 -2.07 20.97
C LYS A 137 -13.49 -1.90 19.67
N GLY A 138 -12.34 -2.49 19.65
CA GLY A 138 -11.61 -2.74 18.41
C GLY A 138 -10.28 -2.01 18.29
N ILE A 139 -10.27 -0.85 17.67
CA ILE A 139 -9.08 -0.04 17.42
C ILE A 139 -9.14 1.22 18.29
N LEU A 140 -8.09 1.47 19.06
CA LEU A 140 -7.97 2.69 19.89
C LEU A 140 -7.39 3.87 19.12
N ARG A 141 -6.40 3.58 18.27
CA ARG A 141 -5.67 4.57 17.51
C ARG A 141 -5.11 3.93 16.26
N TYR A 142 -5.04 4.69 15.18
CA TYR A 142 -4.22 4.33 14.03
C TYR A 142 -3.45 5.54 13.50
N ASP A 143 -2.25 5.26 13.03
CA ASP A 143 -1.35 6.23 12.42
C ASP A 143 -0.96 5.73 11.03
N VAL A 144 -0.91 6.65 10.07
CA VAL A 144 -0.48 6.39 8.69
C VAL A 144 0.56 7.39 8.29
N ALA A 145 1.57 6.97 7.54
CA ALA A 145 2.54 7.88 6.93
C ALA A 145 3.09 7.32 5.62
N GLN A 146 3.52 8.23 4.75
CA GLN A 146 4.17 7.92 3.49
C GLN A 146 5.43 8.76 3.29
N LEU A 147 6.47 8.15 2.71
CA LEU A 147 7.66 8.85 2.21
C LEU A 147 7.86 8.51 0.74
N PRO A 148 7.53 9.42 -0.20
CA PRO A 148 7.68 9.20 -1.61
C PRO A 148 9.14 8.98 -2.04
N SER A 149 9.37 8.01 -2.90
CA SER A 149 10.58 7.81 -3.70
C SER A 149 10.30 8.21 -5.14
N ASN A 150 9.12 7.90 -5.63
CA ASN A 150 8.62 8.27 -6.94
C ASN A 150 7.92 9.65 -6.90
N HIS A 151 7.79 10.29 -8.07
CA HIS A 151 6.99 11.48 -8.22
C HIS A 151 6.19 11.42 -9.54
N PRO A 152 4.87 11.24 -9.48
CA PRO A 152 4.05 11.04 -8.29
C PRO A 152 4.38 9.74 -7.55
N ILE A 153 4.05 9.66 -6.26
CA ILE A 153 4.11 8.42 -5.47
C ILE A 153 3.22 7.37 -6.13
N GLU A 154 3.70 6.13 -6.19
CA GLU A 154 2.94 5.02 -6.78
C GLU A 154 2.12 4.27 -5.73
N ASP A 155 2.49 4.37 -4.45
CA ASP A 155 1.75 3.80 -3.32
C ASP A 155 0.49 4.59 -3.01
N ASN A 156 -0.54 3.86 -2.56
CA ASN A 156 -1.76 4.41 -1.99
C ASN A 156 -2.19 3.62 -0.75
N HIS A 157 -3.08 4.20 0.06
CA HIS A 157 -3.62 3.54 1.25
C HIS A 157 -5.09 3.89 1.45
N ILE A 158 -5.77 3.15 2.33
CA ILE A 158 -7.14 3.44 2.78
C ILE A 158 -7.34 2.98 4.22
N GLU A 159 -8.05 3.79 5.00
CA GLU A 159 -8.58 3.51 6.32
C GLU A 159 -10.07 3.79 6.31
N GLN A 160 -10.88 2.76 6.58
CA GLN A 160 -12.33 2.89 6.52
C GLN A 160 -13.01 2.03 7.60
N ILE A 161 -14.04 2.58 8.22
CA ILE A 161 -14.90 1.84 9.15
C ILE A 161 -16.25 1.64 8.46
N VAL A 162 -16.71 0.38 8.43
CA VAL A 162 -18.00 -0.01 7.87
C VAL A 162 -18.82 -0.65 8.98
N THR A 163 -19.96 -0.08 9.29
CA THR A 163 -20.88 -0.62 10.31
C THR A 163 -21.77 -1.67 9.67
N VAL A 164 -21.89 -2.83 10.32
CA VAL A 164 -22.67 -3.98 9.89
C VAL A 164 -23.64 -4.41 11.01
N PRO A 165 -24.72 -5.11 10.70
CA PRO A 165 -25.58 -5.69 11.73
C PRO A 165 -24.82 -6.74 12.56
N SER A 166 -25.02 -6.75 13.88
CA SER A 166 -24.49 -7.81 14.74
C SER A 166 -25.08 -9.17 14.37
N THR A 167 -24.23 -10.19 14.37
CA THR A 167 -24.62 -11.57 14.06
C THR A 167 -25.06 -12.36 15.31
N ARG A 168 -24.86 -11.82 16.52
CA ARG A 168 -25.09 -12.52 17.80
C ARG A 168 -26.56 -12.64 18.23
N GLY A 169 -27.49 -12.34 17.33
CA GLY A 169 -28.87 -12.70 17.48
C GLY A 169 -29.80 -11.58 17.97
N VAL A 170 -31.02 -11.67 17.49
CA VAL A 170 -32.16 -10.91 17.97
C VAL A 170 -32.30 -11.19 19.46
N ASN A 171 -32.05 -10.21 20.30
CA ASN A 171 -32.44 -10.26 21.70
C ASN A 171 -33.95 -10.58 21.75
N LEU A 172 -34.34 -11.59 22.51
CA LEU A 172 -35.75 -12.04 22.73
C LEU A 172 -36.69 -10.91 23.18
N LYS A 173 -36.18 -9.66 23.26
CA LYS A 173 -36.93 -8.46 23.69
C LYS A 173 -37.26 -7.49 22.56
N GLY A 174 -37.00 -7.82 21.28
CA GLY A 174 -37.37 -6.96 20.16
C GLY A 174 -36.61 -5.62 20.10
N GLN A 175 -35.42 -5.53 20.73
CA GLN A 175 -34.52 -4.38 20.58
C GLN A 175 -33.83 -4.43 19.23
N GLU A 176 -33.64 -3.26 18.63
CA GLU A 176 -32.92 -3.07 17.35
C GLU A 176 -31.59 -3.81 17.38
N ASN A 177 -31.22 -4.44 16.26
CA ASN A 177 -29.96 -5.15 16.09
C ASN A 177 -28.81 -4.22 16.51
N GLU A 178 -28.00 -4.66 17.46
CA GLU A 178 -26.74 -3.98 17.78
C GLU A 178 -25.91 -3.88 16.48
N GLU A 179 -25.33 -2.73 16.24
CA GLU A 179 -24.42 -2.50 15.11
C GLU A 179 -22.98 -2.79 15.56
N GLU A 180 -22.18 -3.43 14.73
CA GLU A 180 -20.76 -3.72 14.97
C GLU A 180 -19.91 -3.13 13.84
N ASP A 181 -18.63 -2.96 14.09
CA ASP A 181 -17.73 -2.29 13.16
C ASP A 181 -16.75 -3.25 12.49
N LEU A 182 -16.62 -3.08 11.19
CA LEU A 182 -15.53 -3.64 10.40
C LEU A 182 -14.51 -2.52 10.12
N TYR A 183 -13.30 -2.68 10.60
CA TYR A 183 -12.18 -1.78 10.35
C TYR A 183 -11.37 -2.28 9.17
N PHE A 184 -11.33 -1.51 8.11
CA PHE A 184 -10.55 -1.78 6.92
C PHE A 184 -9.29 -0.92 6.92
N PHE A 185 -8.13 -1.56 6.77
CA PHE A 185 -6.87 -0.89 6.49
C PHE A 185 -6.27 -1.51 5.23
N GLY A 186 -5.92 -0.67 4.25
CA GLY A 186 -5.36 -1.14 2.99
C GLY A 186 -4.08 -0.41 2.62
N ILE A 187 -3.09 -1.16 2.13
CA ILE A 187 -1.88 -0.63 1.48
C ILE A 187 -1.84 -1.19 0.08
N PHE A 188 -1.61 -0.30 -0.88
CA PHE A 188 -1.59 -0.60 -2.30
C PHE A 188 -0.27 -0.09 -2.88
N ASP A 189 0.71 -0.98 -2.97
CA ASP A 189 2.02 -0.71 -3.53
C ASP A 189 1.92 -0.75 -5.05
N GLY A 190 2.03 0.42 -5.67
CA GLY A 190 1.85 0.61 -7.10
C GLY A 190 3.15 0.47 -7.88
N HIS A 191 3.06 -0.09 -9.07
CA HIS A 191 4.18 -0.15 -9.99
C HIS A 191 3.79 0.15 -11.42
N GLY A 192 4.71 0.86 -12.11
CA GLY A 192 4.49 1.28 -13.48
C GLY A 192 3.42 2.36 -13.63
N GLY A 193 3.25 3.16 -12.63
CA GLY A 193 2.32 4.26 -12.50
C GLY A 193 1.36 4.08 -11.32
N PRO A 194 0.83 5.16 -10.75
CA PRO A 194 -0.01 5.15 -9.55
C PRO A 194 -1.47 4.76 -9.81
N PHE A 195 -1.83 4.38 -11.04
CA PHE A 195 -3.24 4.33 -11.46
C PHE A 195 -4.00 3.15 -10.86
N THR A 196 -3.34 1.98 -10.74
CA THR A 196 -3.95 0.78 -10.15
C THR A 196 -4.12 0.96 -8.66
N SER A 197 -3.06 1.33 -7.94
CA SER A 197 -3.09 1.58 -6.50
C SER A 197 -4.12 2.64 -6.12
N ALA A 198 -4.19 3.75 -6.89
CA ALA A 198 -5.20 4.79 -6.70
C ALA A 198 -6.63 4.32 -7.00
N LYS A 199 -6.84 3.36 -7.90
CA LYS A 199 -8.17 2.76 -8.13
C LYS A 199 -8.54 1.82 -6.97
N LEU A 200 -7.60 1.00 -6.51
CA LEU A 200 -7.83 0.09 -5.38
C LEU A 200 -8.21 0.86 -4.12
N SER A 201 -7.51 1.96 -3.80
CA SER A 201 -7.82 2.77 -2.61
C SER A 201 -9.23 3.37 -2.62
N ARG A 202 -9.83 3.56 -3.79
CA ARG A 202 -11.20 4.10 -3.91
C ARG A 202 -12.28 3.03 -3.93
N GLU A 203 -12.00 1.86 -4.49
CA GLU A 203 -13.07 0.93 -4.88
C GLU A 203 -13.03 -0.41 -4.13
N LEU A 204 -11.85 -0.90 -3.69
CA LEU A 204 -11.71 -2.26 -3.17
C LEU A 204 -12.59 -2.53 -1.95
N VAL A 205 -12.62 -1.60 -0.98
CA VAL A 205 -13.44 -1.78 0.24
C VAL A 205 -14.92 -1.91 -0.11
N SER A 206 -15.40 -1.16 -1.10
CA SER A 206 -16.81 -1.26 -1.56
C SER A 206 -17.11 -2.63 -2.19
N TYR A 207 -16.18 -3.18 -2.98
CA TYR A 207 -16.33 -4.53 -3.54
C TYR A 207 -16.37 -5.59 -2.43
N VAL A 208 -15.46 -5.49 -1.46
CA VAL A 208 -15.39 -6.42 -0.33
C VAL A 208 -16.63 -6.31 0.56
N ALA A 209 -17.02 -5.11 0.96
CA ALA A 209 -18.21 -4.88 1.78
C ALA A 209 -19.50 -5.42 1.13
N LYS A 210 -19.64 -5.24 -0.20
CA LYS A 210 -20.77 -5.78 -0.97
C LYS A 210 -20.85 -7.30 -0.89
N GLN A 211 -19.73 -8.01 -0.95
CA GLN A 211 -19.68 -9.47 -0.89
C GLN A 211 -19.80 -9.99 0.56
N LEU A 212 -19.37 -9.22 1.56
CA LEU A 212 -19.49 -9.59 2.97
C LEU A 212 -20.90 -9.35 3.53
N TYR A 213 -21.59 -8.31 3.07
CA TYR A 213 -22.91 -7.92 3.57
C TYR A 213 -23.93 -9.07 3.62
N PRO A 214 -24.08 -9.92 2.59
CA PRO A 214 -25.00 -11.05 2.65
C PRO A 214 -24.69 -12.03 3.79
N ILE A 215 -23.38 -12.21 4.13
CA ILE A 215 -22.96 -13.15 5.18
C ILE A 215 -23.44 -12.66 6.56
N TYR A 216 -23.37 -11.35 6.82
CA TYR A 216 -23.84 -10.75 8.07
C TYR A 216 -25.37 -10.80 8.22
N ASN A 217 -26.12 -10.85 7.11
CA ASN A 217 -27.58 -10.92 7.11
C ASN A 217 -28.14 -12.34 7.01
N ASP A 218 -27.28 -13.36 6.82
CA ASP A 218 -27.72 -14.74 6.68
C ASP A 218 -27.70 -15.46 8.04
N SER A 219 -28.88 -15.76 8.58
CA SER A 219 -29.04 -16.49 9.84
C SER A 219 -28.42 -17.90 9.81
N VAL A 220 -28.35 -18.54 8.65
CA VAL A 220 -27.70 -19.85 8.47
C VAL A 220 -26.18 -19.71 8.52
N ALA A 221 -25.63 -18.71 7.86
CA ALA A 221 -24.21 -18.40 7.92
C ALA A 221 -23.76 -18.03 9.35
N ASN A 222 -24.60 -17.27 10.07
CA ASN A 222 -24.34 -16.83 11.44
C ASN A 222 -24.37 -17.96 12.48
N ASN A 223 -25.20 -18.98 12.26
CA ASN A 223 -25.30 -20.17 13.10
C ASN A 223 -24.39 -21.33 12.66
N SER A 224 -23.57 -21.13 11.62
CA SER A 224 -22.66 -22.14 11.11
C SER A 224 -21.40 -22.29 11.98
N ASP A 225 -20.73 -23.45 11.87
CA ASP A 225 -19.42 -23.68 12.48
C ASP A 225 -18.44 -22.57 12.09
N GLU A 226 -17.56 -22.17 13.00
CA GLU A 226 -16.55 -21.11 12.80
C GLU A 226 -15.67 -21.38 11.55
N LYS A 227 -15.37 -22.65 11.26
CA LYS A 227 -14.61 -23.02 10.04
C LYS A 227 -15.39 -22.73 8.76
N VAL A 228 -16.71 -23.05 8.76
CA VAL A 228 -17.58 -22.79 7.62
C VAL A 228 -17.72 -21.29 7.41
N ARG A 229 -17.99 -20.55 8.48
CA ARG A 229 -18.08 -19.09 8.46
C ARG A 229 -16.78 -18.46 7.96
N SER A 230 -15.63 -18.85 8.50
CA SER A 230 -14.32 -18.36 8.04
C SER A 230 -14.08 -18.63 6.56
N SER A 231 -14.50 -19.79 6.05
CA SER A 231 -14.41 -20.13 4.63
C SER A 231 -15.29 -19.25 3.76
N LEU A 232 -16.52 -18.91 4.20
CA LEU A 232 -17.42 -18.00 3.50
C LEU A 232 -16.81 -16.60 3.38
N PHE A 233 -16.25 -16.08 4.49
CA PHE A 233 -15.55 -14.79 4.48
C PHE A 233 -14.36 -14.79 3.50
N SER A 234 -13.52 -15.82 3.58
CA SER A 234 -12.37 -15.94 2.69
C SER A 234 -12.77 -15.99 1.22
N LYS A 235 -13.82 -16.75 0.90
CA LYS A 235 -14.35 -16.82 -0.47
C LYS A 235 -14.91 -15.47 -0.94
N ALA A 236 -15.65 -14.76 -0.09
CA ALA A 236 -16.21 -13.44 -0.41
C ALA A 236 -15.10 -12.41 -0.69
N ILE A 237 -14.05 -12.38 0.14
CA ILE A 237 -12.89 -11.51 -0.05
C ILE A 237 -12.17 -11.85 -1.36
N ALA A 238 -11.87 -13.13 -1.61
CA ALA A 238 -11.19 -13.56 -2.83
C ALA A 238 -12.02 -13.24 -4.09
N THR A 239 -13.33 -13.46 -4.04
CA THR A 239 -14.25 -13.10 -5.14
C THR A 239 -14.19 -11.60 -5.43
N SER A 240 -14.18 -10.74 -4.39
CA SER A 240 -14.12 -9.29 -4.55
C SER A 240 -12.84 -8.83 -5.26
N PHE A 241 -11.71 -9.41 -4.89
CA PHE A 241 -10.41 -9.13 -5.53
C PHE A 241 -10.42 -9.50 -7.01
N LEU A 242 -10.90 -10.72 -7.32
CA LEU A 242 -10.95 -11.20 -8.69
C LEU A 242 -11.96 -10.43 -9.56
N GLU A 243 -13.12 -10.04 -9.00
CA GLU A 243 -14.12 -9.23 -9.71
C GLU A 243 -13.57 -7.83 -10.03
N LEU A 244 -12.93 -7.16 -9.04
CA LEU A 244 -12.35 -5.84 -9.27
C LEU A 244 -11.20 -5.90 -10.30
N ASP A 245 -10.32 -6.90 -10.22
CA ASP A 245 -9.23 -7.07 -11.19
C ASP A 245 -9.78 -7.35 -12.60
N LYS A 246 -10.84 -8.16 -12.70
CA LYS A 246 -11.54 -8.40 -13.98
C LYS A 246 -12.11 -7.10 -14.55
N ASP A 247 -12.71 -6.25 -13.72
CA ASP A 247 -13.23 -4.96 -14.16
C ASP A 247 -12.11 -4.01 -14.59
N ILE A 248 -10.98 -4.02 -13.89
CA ILE A 248 -9.79 -3.26 -14.26
C ILE A 248 -9.24 -3.76 -15.60
N VAL A 249 -8.90 -5.05 -15.68
CA VAL A 249 -8.13 -5.59 -16.80
C VAL A 249 -9.01 -5.81 -18.04
N GLN A 250 -10.18 -6.44 -17.87
CA GLN A 250 -11.04 -6.77 -19.01
C GLN A 250 -12.04 -5.66 -19.33
N GLY A 251 -12.68 -5.07 -18.31
CA GLY A 251 -13.75 -4.10 -18.51
C GLY A 251 -13.26 -2.80 -19.14
N ALA A 252 -12.29 -2.14 -18.52
CA ALA A 252 -11.77 -0.86 -19.01
C ALA A 252 -10.97 -1.05 -20.31
N PHE A 253 -10.20 -2.13 -20.39
CA PHE A 253 -9.35 -2.42 -21.54
C PHE A 253 -10.17 -2.79 -22.79
N ARG A 254 -11.27 -3.54 -22.61
CA ARG A 254 -12.23 -3.83 -23.70
C ARG A 254 -12.82 -2.54 -24.28
N ARG A 255 -13.20 -1.56 -23.44
CA ARG A 255 -13.68 -0.27 -23.92
C ARG A 255 -12.63 0.44 -24.76
N LEU A 256 -11.37 0.47 -24.33
CA LEU A 256 -10.29 1.07 -25.12
C LEU A 256 -10.11 0.39 -26.49
N VAL A 257 -10.20 -0.93 -26.54
CA VAL A 257 -10.03 -1.70 -27.79
C VAL A 257 -11.19 -1.45 -28.77
N HIS A 258 -12.41 -1.35 -28.26
CA HIS A 258 -13.59 -1.10 -29.12
C HIS A 258 -13.72 0.36 -29.54
N GLU A 259 -13.33 1.29 -28.67
CA GLU A 259 -13.44 2.72 -28.89
C GLU A 259 -12.18 3.43 -28.39
N PRO A 260 -11.14 3.58 -29.24
CA PRO A 260 -9.84 4.13 -28.84
C PRO A 260 -9.89 5.66 -28.70
N THR A 261 -10.63 6.12 -27.70
CA THR A 261 -10.71 7.54 -27.32
C THR A 261 -9.71 7.85 -26.21
N ARG A 262 -9.36 9.14 -26.07
CA ARG A 262 -8.54 9.61 -24.94
C ARG A 262 -9.16 9.27 -23.59
N GLU A 263 -10.47 9.34 -23.47
CA GLU A 263 -11.21 9.03 -22.25
C GLU A 263 -11.07 7.55 -21.89
N ASN A 264 -11.30 6.66 -22.87
CA ASN A 264 -11.11 5.22 -22.66
C ASN A 264 -9.65 4.85 -22.38
N ALA A 265 -8.69 5.55 -22.99
CA ALA A 265 -7.27 5.37 -22.67
C ALA A 265 -6.96 5.74 -21.21
N LEU A 266 -7.50 6.84 -20.69
CA LEU A 266 -7.34 7.24 -19.29
C LEU A 266 -7.99 6.23 -18.33
N THR A 267 -9.19 5.73 -18.68
CA THR A 267 -9.88 4.71 -17.85
C THR A 267 -9.18 3.34 -17.89
N ALA A 268 -8.35 3.08 -18.90
CA ALA A 268 -7.56 1.85 -19.02
C ALA A 268 -6.19 1.91 -18.32
N LEU A 269 -5.74 3.08 -17.83
CA LEU A 269 -4.46 3.22 -17.14
C LEU A 269 -4.29 2.26 -15.96
N PRO A 270 -5.31 1.97 -15.13
CA PRO A 270 -5.22 0.95 -14.08
C PRO A 270 -4.96 -0.47 -14.60
N ALA A 271 -5.34 -0.79 -15.84
CA ALA A 271 -4.98 -2.08 -16.43
C ALA A 271 -3.52 -2.14 -16.88
N ILE A 272 -2.97 -0.97 -17.27
CA ILE A 272 -1.62 -0.82 -17.83
C ILE A 272 -0.55 -0.77 -16.73
N SER A 273 -0.84 -0.13 -15.60
CA SER A 273 -0.05 -0.22 -14.37
C SER A 273 -0.43 -1.47 -13.57
N GLY A 274 0.29 -1.73 -12.49
CA GLY A 274 -0.04 -2.79 -11.56
C GLY A 274 -0.02 -2.29 -10.12
N SER A 275 -0.53 -3.10 -9.20
CA SER A 275 -0.44 -2.83 -7.77
C SER A 275 -0.49 -4.13 -6.97
N CYS A 276 0.41 -4.28 -6.01
CA CYS A 276 0.21 -5.15 -4.89
C CYS A 276 -0.95 -4.64 -4.03
N CYS A 277 -1.51 -5.51 -3.21
CA CYS A 277 -2.61 -5.18 -2.31
C CYS A 277 -2.46 -5.94 -1.00
N LEU A 278 -2.42 -5.20 0.08
CA LEU A 278 -2.50 -5.73 1.43
C LEU A 278 -3.73 -5.11 2.09
N LEU A 279 -4.75 -5.93 2.38
CA LEU A 279 -5.98 -5.49 3.01
C LEU A 279 -6.19 -6.23 4.32
N SER A 280 -6.31 -5.52 5.43
CA SER A 280 -6.76 -6.07 6.69
C SER A 280 -8.22 -5.69 6.96
N ILE A 281 -8.95 -6.63 7.57
CA ILE A 281 -10.34 -6.47 7.99
C ILE A 281 -10.42 -6.96 9.43
N PHE A 282 -10.57 -6.03 10.36
CA PHE A 282 -10.79 -6.37 11.76
C PHE A 282 -12.27 -6.25 12.09
N ASP A 283 -12.83 -7.35 12.58
CA ASP A 283 -14.21 -7.48 12.99
C ASP A 283 -14.30 -7.28 14.51
N SER A 284 -14.96 -6.20 14.95
CA SER A 284 -15.06 -5.83 16.35
C SER A 284 -15.96 -6.78 17.16
N GLU A 285 -16.93 -7.43 16.51
CA GLU A 285 -17.90 -8.33 17.16
C GLU A 285 -17.20 -9.52 17.82
N ASP A 286 -16.29 -10.14 17.09
CA ASP A 286 -15.64 -11.37 17.52
C ASP A 286 -14.11 -11.23 17.68
N SER A 287 -13.58 -10.01 17.54
CA SER A 287 -12.17 -9.69 17.59
C SER A 287 -11.32 -10.51 16.62
N THR A 288 -11.82 -10.70 15.39
CA THR A 288 -11.14 -11.46 14.34
C THR A 288 -10.50 -10.51 13.34
N LEU A 289 -9.21 -10.67 13.14
CA LEU A 289 -8.43 -9.99 12.11
C LEU A 289 -8.24 -10.93 10.92
N ARG A 290 -8.68 -10.49 9.74
CA ARG A 290 -8.41 -11.16 8.46
C ARG A 290 -7.47 -10.30 7.64
N VAL A 291 -6.39 -10.89 7.15
CA VAL A 291 -5.41 -10.22 6.29
C VAL A 291 -5.39 -10.91 4.94
N ALA A 292 -5.72 -10.17 3.89
CA ALA A 292 -5.69 -10.61 2.50
C ALA A 292 -4.50 -9.95 1.79
N VAL A 293 -3.58 -10.74 1.26
CA VAL A 293 -2.39 -10.27 0.56
C VAL A 293 -2.37 -10.75 -0.89
N THR A 294 -2.08 -9.82 -1.78
CA THR A 294 -1.79 -10.03 -3.21
C THR A 294 -0.53 -9.23 -3.53
N GLY A 295 0.62 -9.89 -3.61
CA GLY A 295 1.93 -9.24 -3.81
C GLY A 295 2.85 -9.36 -2.60
N ASP A 296 3.73 -8.38 -2.39
CA ASP A 296 4.86 -8.42 -1.46
C ASP A 296 4.85 -7.34 -0.35
N SER A 297 3.75 -6.61 -0.20
CA SER A 297 3.47 -5.85 1.02
C SER A 297 3.19 -6.80 2.18
N ARG A 298 3.53 -6.40 3.42
CA ARG A 298 3.47 -7.30 4.58
C ARG A 298 2.71 -6.72 5.77
N ALA A 299 2.00 -7.60 6.50
CA ALA A 299 1.35 -7.31 7.77
C ALA A 299 1.98 -8.11 8.91
N LEU A 300 2.17 -7.45 10.05
CA LEU A 300 2.68 -8.01 11.30
C LEU A 300 1.72 -7.70 12.45
N ILE A 301 1.69 -8.56 13.45
CA ILE A 301 1.21 -8.20 14.79
C ILE A 301 2.36 -8.24 15.80
N GLY A 302 2.33 -7.28 16.73
CA GLY A 302 3.21 -7.21 17.87
C GLY A 302 2.42 -7.31 19.17
N GLY A 303 3.03 -7.91 20.16
CA GLY A 303 2.39 -8.08 21.45
C GLY A 303 3.33 -8.56 22.53
N VAL A 304 2.77 -8.85 23.71
CA VAL A 304 3.51 -9.32 24.89
C VAL A 304 2.91 -10.67 25.29
N ASP A 305 3.77 -11.68 25.42
CA ASP A 305 3.37 -13.01 25.85
C ASP A 305 3.07 -13.04 27.37
N PRO A 306 2.53 -14.15 27.92
CA PRO A 306 2.23 -14.26 29.35
C PRO A 306 3.46 -14.11 30.24
N GLU A 307 4.66 -14.35 29.71
CA GLU A 307 5.94 -14.18 30.41
C GLU A 307 6.49 -12.74 30.35
N GLY A 308 5.72 -11.80 29.74
CA GLY A 308 6.10 -10.39 29.64
C GLY A 308 7.12 -10.09 28.54
N ARG A 309 7.35 -11.01 27.59
CA ARG A 309 8.30 -10.84 26.49
C ARG A 309 7.60 -10.36 25.24
N TRP A 310 8.22 -9.43 24.52
CA TRP A 310 7.74 -8.99 23.21
C TRP A 310 7.85 -10.11 22.19
N PHE A 311 6.81 -10.21 21.35
CA PHE A 311 6.79 -11.12 20.21
C PHE A 311 6.33 -10.41 18.95
N VAL A 312 6.74 -10.96 17.80
CA VAL A 312 6.23 -10.61 16.48
C VAL A 312 5.67 -11.86 15.79
N LYS A 313 4.59 -11.67 15.02
CA LYS A 313 4.06 -12.69 14.12
C LYS A 313 3.69 -12.05 12.81
N ALA A 314 4.25 -12.55 11.70
CA ALA A 314 3.81 -12.18 10.36
C ALA A 314 2.42 -12.77 10.07
N LEU A 315 1.56 -11.95 9.44
CA LEU A 315 0.22 -12.33 9.03
C LEU A 315 0.11 -12.53 7.51
N SER A 316 1.16 -12.23 6.79
CA SER A 316 1.27 -12.44 5.35
C SER A 316 2.68 -12.92 4.99
N VAL A 317 2.81 -13.53 3.83
CA VAL A 317 4.08 -13.98 3.25
C VAL A 317 4.22 -13.34 1.88
N ASP A 318 5.39 -12.76 1.61
CA ASP A 318 5.65 -12.03 0.39
C ASP A 318 5.55 -12.95 -0.83
N GLN A 319 4.77 -12.53 -1.83
CA GLN A 319 4.49 -13.33 -3.02
C GLN A 319 5.37 -12.86 -4.18
N THR A 320 6.62 -13.30 -4.16
CA THR A 320 7.62 -12.98 -5.18
C THR A 320 8.12 -14.21 -5.90
N GLY A 321 8.89 -14.02 -6.95
CA GLY A 321 9.55 -15.10 -7.66
C GLY A 321 10.68 -15.81 -6.87
N ASP A 322 10.99 -15.31 -5.66
CA ASP A 322 11.92 -15.95 -4.73
C ASP A 322 11.19 -16.82 -3.69
N ASN A 323 9.85 -16.70 -3.59
CA ASN A 323 9.02 -17.53 -2.71
C ASN A 323 8.83 -18.93 -3.31
N PRO A 324 9.34 -20.00 -2.65
CA PRO A 324 9.26 -21.36 -3.20
C PRO A 324 7.82 -21.87 -3.46
N THR A 325 6.86 -21.43 -2.63
CA THR A 325 5.45 -21.81 -2.77
C THR A 325 4.85 -21.19 -4.03
N GLU A 326 5.09 -19.90 -4.26
CA GLU A 326 4.64 -19.20 -5.48
C GLU A 326 5.34 -19.74 -6.73
N VAL A 327 6.65 -20.03 -6.65
CA VAL A 327 7.39 -20.66 -7.75
C VAL A 327 6.81 -22.04 -8.10
N LYS A 328 6.45 -22.83 -7.08
CA LYS A 328 5.83 -24.14 -7.28
C LYS A 328 4.44 -23.99 -7.92
N ARG A 329 3.62 -23.05 -7.43
CA ARG A 329 2.30 -22.75 -8.00
C ARG A 329 2.41 -22.43 -9.48
N LEU A 330 3.21 -21.42 -9.83
CA LEU A 330 3.38 -20.97 -11.21
C LEU A 330 3.91 -22.06 -12.15
N LYS A 331 4.88 -22.86 -11.69
CA LYS A 331 5.38 -24.00 -12.49
C LYS A 331 4.33 -25.09 -12.70
N SER A 332 3.42 -25.28 -11.75
CA SER A 332 2.33 -26.26 -11.89
C SER A 332 1.21 -25.77 -12.81
N GLU A 333 0.97 -24.44 -12.84
CA GLU A 333 -0.01 -23.80 -13.73
C GLU A 333 0.48 -23.72 -15.18
N HIS A 334 1.81 -23.72 -15.41
CA HIS A 334 2.46 -23.59 -16.73
C HIS A 334 3.42 -24.78 -17.00
N PRO A 335 2.92 -26.02 -17.11
CA PRO A 335 3.76 -27.20 -17.22
C PRO A 335 4.59 -27.20 -18.52
N GLY A 336 5.89 -27.49 -18.39
CA GLY A 336 6.83 -27.52 -19.51
C GLY A 336 7.42 -26.18 -19.92
N GLU A 337 6.96 -25.06 -19.38
CA GLU A 337 7.48 -23.73 -19.68
C GLU A 337 8.72 -23.40 -18.84
N LYS A 338 9.87 -23.24 -19.50
CA LYS A 338 11.16 -22.96 -18.82
C LYS A 338 11.33 -21.48 -18.41
N GLY A 339 10.47 -20.59 -18.92
CA GLY A 339 10.61 -19.13 -18.79
C GLY A 339 9.73 -18.48 -17.71
N VAL A 340 8.90 -19.25 -17.01
CA VAL A 340 7.86 -18.74 -16.09
C VAL A 340 8.46 -17.87 -14.97
N ILE A 341 9.50 -18.37 -14.31
CA ILE A 341 10.29 -17.57 -13.34
C ILE A 341 11.73 -17.52 -13.83
N ARG A 342 12.27 -16.30 -13.91
CA ARG A 342 13.65 -16.03 -14.29
C ARG A 342 14.24 -14.95 -13.38
N ARG A 343 15.33 -15.28 -12.69
CA ARG A 343 16.01 -14.36 -11.76
C ARG A 343 15.06 -13.78 -10.70
N GLY A 344 14.24 -14.62 -10.08
CA GLY A 344 13.27 -14.20 -9.08
C GLY A 344 12.10 -13.36 -9.61
N ARG A 345 11.84 -13.34 -10.94
CA ARG A 345 10.79 -12.50 -11.54
C ARG A 345 9.93 -13.30 -12.51
N VAL A 346 8.64 -13.02 -12.53
CA VAL A 346 7.68 -13.56 -13.49
C VAL A 346 8.08 -13.14 -14.90
N LEU A 347 8.26 -14.11 -15.79
CA LEU A 347 8.76 -13.95 -17.16
C LEU A 347 10.05 -13.09 -17.24
N GLY A 348 10.83 -13.02 -16.15
CA GLY A 348 12.06 -12.26 -16.03
C GLY A 348 11.89 -10.75 -15.87
N SER A 349 10.70 -10.26 -15.58
CA SER A 349 10.41 -8.83 -15.55
C SER A 349 9.66 -8.34 -14.30
N LEU A 350 8.58 -8.96 -13.87
CA LEU A 350 7.79 -8.54 -12.73
C LEU A 350 8.20 -9.28 -11.45
N GLN A 351 8.42 -8.54 -10.34
CA GLN A 351 8.85 -9.13 -9.07
C GLN A 351 7.71 -9.83 -8.35
N PRO A 352 6.54 -9.18 -8.07
CA PRO A 352 5.42 -9.87 -7.46
C PRO A 352 4.84 -10.93 -8.41
N THR A 353 4.45 -12.07 -7.82
CA THR A 353 3.80 -13.18 -8.55
C THR A 353 2.29 -13.00 -8.58
N ARG A 354 1.77 -12.09 -7.78
CA ARG A 354 0.37 -11.69 -7.70
C ARG A 354 0.27 -10.17 -7.67
N ALA A 355 -0.67 -9.62 -8.45
CA ALA A 355 -0.94 -8.19 -8.51
C ALA A 355 -2.31 -7.92 -9.16
N PHE A 356 -2.87 -6.75 -8.89
CA PHE A 356 -3.94 -6.16 -9.69
C PHE A 356 -3.40 -5.46 -10.94
N GLY A 357 -4.22 -5.31 -11.96
CA GLY A 357 -3.79 -4.67 -13.20
C GLY A 357 -2.86 -5.56 -14.01
N ASP A 358 -1.74 -5.00 -14.47
CA ASP A 358 -0.70 -5.76 -15.17
C ASP A 358 -1.21 -6.64 -16.32
N TYR A 359 -2.14 -6.12 -17.15
CA TYR A 359 -2.80 -6.85 -18.23
C TYR A 359 -1.85 -7.70 -19.07
N ARG A 360 -0.62 -7.21 -19.30
CA ARG A 360 0.38 -7.84 -20.18
C ARG A 360 0.90 -9.19 -19.68
N PHE A 361 0.65 -9.53 -18.40
CA PHE A 361 0.93 -10.84 -17.82
C PHE A 361 -0.32 -11.72 -17.70
N LYS A 362 -1.50 -11.15 -17.98
CA LYS A 362 -2.80 -11.80 -17.78
C LYS A 362 -3.54 -12.09 -19.08
N LEU A 363 -3.25 -11.34 -20.16
CA LEU A 363 -3.97 -11.44 -21.42
C LEU A 363 -3.00 -11.57 -22.60
N ASP A 364 -3.34 -12.40 -23.55
CA ASP A 364 -2.76 -12.43 -24.91
C ASP A 364 -3.72 -11.92 -25.97
N ALA A 365 -5.03 -11.93 -25.66
CA ALA A 365 -6.10 -11.53 -26.56
C ALA A 365 -7.25 -10.83 -25.81
N ILE A 366 -8.00 -10.01 -26.52
CA ILE A 366 -9.26 -9.40 -26.08
C ILE A 366 -10.31 -9.64 -27.16
N ASP A 367 -11.46 -10.21 -26.73
CA ASP A 367 -12.58 -10.56 -27.61
C ASP A 367 -12.13 -11.33 -28.87
N GLY A 368 -11.20 -12.27 -28.67
CA GLY A 368 -10.66 -13.14 -29.73
C GLY A 368 -9.59 -12.50 -30.62
N LYS A 369 -9.26 -11.23 -30.43
CA LYS A 369 -8.17 -10.55 -31.15
C LYS A 369 -6.90 -10.57 -30.31
N LYS A 370 -5.79 -11.04 -30.86
CA LYS A 370 -4.49 -10.98 -30.17
C LYS A 370 -4.08 -9.52 -29.94
N LEU A 371 -3.43 -9.25 -28.81
CA LEU A 371 -2.92 -7.91 -28.49
C LEU A 371 -1.91 -7.43 -29.53
N SER A 372 -1.15 -8.34 -30.15
CA SER A 372 -0.23 -8.05 -31.26
C SER A 372 -0.92 -7.51 -32.51
N ASP A 373 -2.17 -7.92 -32.73
CA ASP A 373 -2.93 -7.67 -33.96
C ASP A 373 -3.89 -6.46 -33.83
N LEU A 374 -3.85 -5.80 -32.67
CA LEU A 374 -4.65 -4.60 -32.44
C LEU A 374 -4.16 -3.44 -33.31
N PRO A 375 -5.06 -2.51 -33.72
CA PRO A 375 -4.71 -1.33 -34.49
C PRO A 375 -3.65 -0.46 -33.81
N ASN A 376 -2.88 0.29 -34.59
CA ASN A 376 -1.78 1.11 -34.07
C ASN A 376 -2.25 2.20 -33.09
N ASP A 377 -3.42 2.76 -33.30
CA ASP A 377 -4.06 3.77 -32.44
C ASP A 377 -4.41 3.22 -31.06
N VAL A 378 -4.63 1.91 -30.94
CA VAL A 378 -4.77 1.21 -29.64
C VAL A 378 -3.40 0.82 -29.10
N ARG A 379 -2.55 0.20 -29.94
CA ARG A 379 -1.23 -0.31 -29.50
C ARG A 379 -0.31 0.78 -28.95
N MET A 380 -0.46 2.02 -29.37
CA MET A 380 0.32 3.14 -28.82
C MET A 380 0.11 3.37 -27.31
N TYR A 381 -1.00 2.91 -26.76
CA TYR A 381 -1.29 2.98 -25.31
C TYR A 381 -0.81 1.74 -24.55
N LEU A 382 -0.35 0.69 -25.25
CA LEU A 382 0.01 -0.58 -24.64
C LEU A 382 1.50 -0.67 -24.35
N ARG A 383 1.85 -1.40 -23.28
CA ARG A 383 3.21 -1.79 -23.00
C ARG A 383 3.61 -3.00 -23.85
N ASN A 384 4.91 -3.16 -24.08
CA ASN A 384 5.45 -4.34 -24.74
C ASN A 384 5.07 -5.61 -23.98
N ILE A 385 4.62 -6.62 -24.75
CA ILE A 385 4.31 -7.94 -24.23
C ILE A 385 5.61 -8.58 -23.72
N PRO A 386 5.62 -9.21 -22.53
CA PRO A 386 6.79 -9.89 -22.03
C PRO A 386 7.26 -11.01 -22.97
N ASN A 387 8.58 -11.16 -23.07
CA ASN A 387 9.14 -12.33 -23.72
C ASN A 387 8.68 -13.59 -22.96
N TYR A 388 8.43 -14.69 -23.68
CA TYR A 388 7.97 -15.96 -23.09
C TYR A 388 6.52 -15.99 -22.60
N LEU A 389 5.67 -15.04 -23.00
CA LEU A 389 4.23 -15.13 -22.78
C LEU A 389 3.63 -16.20 -23.70
N LEU A 390 3.32 -17.37 -23.18
CA LEU A 390 2.81 -18.53 -23.93
C LEU A 390 1.38 -18.89 -23.52
N THR A 391 1.11 -19.03 -22.23
CA THR A 391 -0.18 -19.49 -21.68
C THR A 391 -0.67 -18.57 -20.53
N PRO A 392 -0.94 -17.27 -20.77
CA PRO A 392 -1.42 -16.39 -19.71
C PRO A 392 -2.77 -16.89 -19.10
N PRO A 393 -3.06 -16.58 -17.83
CA PRO A 393 -2.40 -15.58 -16.97
C PRO A 393 -1.21 -16.13 -16.17
N TYR A 394 -0.14 -15.36 -16.03
CA TYR A 394 1.01 -15.65 -15.16
C TYR A 394 0.94 -14.91 -13.82
N VAL A 395 0.09 -13.90 -13.73
CA VAL A 395 -0.12 -13.09 -12.53
C VAL A 395 -1.61 -13.12 -12.20
N THR A 396 -1.94 -13.29 -10.94
CA THR A 396 -3.32 -13.29 -10.45
C THR A 396 -3.52 -12.23 -9.37
N ALA A 397 -4.72 -11.68 -9.24
CA ALA A 397 -5.12 -10.86 -8.12
C ALA A 397 -5.69 -11.68 -6.95
N GLU A 398 -5.77 -13.00 -7.07
CA GLU A 398 -6.30 -13.87 -6.01
C GLU A 398 -5.47 -13.73 -4.72
N PRO A 399 -6.07 -13.30 -3.59
CA PRO A 399 -5.33 -13.09 -2.36
C PRO A 399 -5.07 -14.41 -1.63
N VAL A 400 -4.00 -14.45 -0.84
CA VAL A 400 -3.86 -15.38 0.28
C VAL A 400 -4.42 -14.71 1.53
N ILE A 401 -5.28 -15.43 2.27
CA ILE A 401 -6.01 -14.88 3.41
C ILE A 401 -5.61 -15.60 4.69
N THR A 402 -5.15 -14.84 5.66
CA THR A 402 -4.83 -15.29 7.02
C THR A 402 -5.88 -14.77 7.98
N THR A 403 -6.34 -15.64 8.90
CA THR A 403 -7.31 -15.28 9.95
C THR A 403 -6.66 -15.46 11.31
N THR A 404 -6.74 -14.44 12.17
CA THR A 404 -6.14 -14.45 13.51
C THR A 404 -7.12 -13.83 14.51
N LYS A 405 -7.33 -14.50 15.66
CA LYS A 405 -8.06 -13.90 16.80
C LYS A 405 -7.15 -12.93 17.53
N ILE A 406 -7.63 -11.73 17.75
CA ILE A 406 -6.94 -10.71 18.55
C ILE A 406 -7.28 -10.94 20.02
N VAL A 407 -6.27 -11.35 20.76
CA VAL A 407 -6.34 -11.60 22.21
C VAL A 407 -5.62 -10.49 22.98
N PRO A 408 -5.86 -10.30 24.30
CA PRO A 408 -5.32 -9.16 25.06
C PRO A 408 -3.79 -9.00 25.03
N GLY A 409 -3.03 -10.08 24.75
CA GLY A 409 -1.57 -10.03 24.57
C GLY A 409 -1.13 -9.32 23.30
N ILE A 410 -1.96 -9.33 22.25
CA ILE A 410 -1.69 -8.65 20.98
C ILE A 410 -2.02 -7.15 21.17
N LYS A 411 -1.05 -6.27 20.89
CA LYS A 411 -1.14 -4.84 21.17
C LYS A 411 -1.42 -4.01 19.92
N PHE A 412 -0.79 -4.37 18.81
CA PHE A 412 -0.90 -3.60 17.57
C PHE A 412 -0.67 -4.46 16.34
N MET A 413 -1.10 -3.92 15.21
CA MET A 413 -0.81 -4.39 13.86
C MET A 413 0.05 -3.34 13.15
N VAL A 414 1.03 -3.79 12.35
CA VAL A 414 1.77 -2.95 11.41
C VAL A 414 1.56 -3.50 10.01
N MET A 415 1.21 -2.64 9.09
CA MET A 415 1.11 -2.94 7.67
C MET A 415 2.05 -1.99 6.91
N ALA A 416 2.78 -2.49 5.93
CA ALA A 416 3.63 -1.63 5.11
C ALA A 416 3.84 -2.20 3.70
N SER A 417 4.19 -1.33 2.74
CA SER A 417 4.77 -1.71 1.45
C SER A 417 6.15 -2.33 1.65
N ASP A 418 6.68 -3.00 0.63
CA ASP A 418 7.94 -3.74 0.69
C ASP A 418 9.13 -2.83 1.07
N GLY A 419 9.09 -1.55 0.70
CA GLY A 419 10.14 -0.59 1.02
C GLY A 419 10.52 -0.50 2.51
N LEU A 420 9.58 -0.76 3.44
CA LEU A 420 9.91 -0.82 4.87
C LEU A 420 10.67 -2.09 5.23
N PHE A 421 10.24 -3.23 4.69
CA PHE A 421 10.79 -4.56 5.00
C PHE A 421 12.13 -4.82 4.31
N GLU A 422 12.47 -4.05 3.29
CA GLU A 422 13.82 -4.00 2.73
C GLU A 422 14.84 -3.42 3.72
N LEU A 423 14.38 -2.56 4.64
CA LEU A 423 15.24 -1.78 5.55
C LEU A 423 15.22 -2.28 7.01
N LEU A 424 14.09 -2.77 7.50
CA LEU A 424 13.89 -3.23 8.87
C LEU A 424 13.43 -4.68 8.93
N THR A 425 13.86 -5.40 9.97
CA THR A 425 13.32 -6.73 10.27
C THR A 425 11.98 -6.64 11.00
N ASN A 426 11.23 -7.73 10.99
CA ASN A 426 9.97 -7.81 11.71
C ASN A 426 10.14 -7.48 13.20
N GLU A 427 11.23 -8.01 13.83
CA GLU A 427 11.56 -7.80 15.23
C GLU A 427 11.94 -6.35 15.53
N GLU A 428 12.69 -5.70 14.61
CA GLU A 428 13.05 -4.29 14.74
C GLU A 428 11.81 -3.39 14.67
N ILE A 429 10.89 -3.68 13.75
CA ILE A 429 9.63 -2.94 13.61
C ILE A 429 8.83 -3.02 14.93
N VAL A 430 8.64 -4.23 15.47
CA VAL A 430 7.90 -4.40 16.74
C VAL A 430 8.62 -3.72 17.90
N ALA A 431 9.95 -3.82 17.97
CA ALA A 431 10.75 -3.17 19.01
C ALA A 431 10.65 -1.64 18.95
N LEU A 432 10.66 -1.05 17.74
CA LEU A 432 10.49 0.39 17.53
C LEU A 432 9.09 0.86 17.94
N VAL A 433 8.03 0.13 17.55
CA VAL A 433 6.66 0.46 17.98
C VAL A 433 6.50 0.34 19.50
N ALA A 434 7.10 -0.69 20.12
CA ALA A 434 7.08 -0.86 21.58
C ALA A 434 7.70 0.35 22.30
N LYS A 435 8.86 0.85 21.83
CA LYS A 435 9.51 2.03 22.40
C LYS A 435 8.74 3.32 22.16
N TRP A 436 8.13 3.45 20.99
CA TRP A 436 7.23 4.55 20.69
C TRP A 436 6.02 4.55 21.64
N GLN A 437 5.41 3.36 21.87
CA GLN A 437 4.27 3.19 22.78
C GLN A 437 4.63 3.56 24.22
N GLU A 438 5.81 3.19 24.72
CA GLU A 438 6.30 3.58 26.06
C GLU A 438 6.32 5.12 26.22
N ARG A 439 6.64 5.86 25.15
CA ARG A 439 6.74 7.32 25.16
C ARG A 439 5.40 8.03 25.00
N TYR A 440 4.60 7.59 24.01
CA TYR A 440 3.42 8.35 23.55
C TYR A 440 2.09 7.76 24.00
N MET A 441 2.07 6.51 24.50
CA MET A 441 0.89 5.84 25.05
C MET A 441 1.23 5.14 26.38
N PRO A 442 1.78 5.84 27.38
CA PRO A 442 2.25 5.21 28.61
C PRO A 442 1.10 4.63 29.42
N GLN A 443 1.19 3.38 29.83
CA GLN A 443 0.17 2.72 30.65
C GLN A 443 0.15 3.25 32.09
N ASN A 444 1.25 3.79 32.58
CA ASN A 444 1.42 4.23 33.98
C ASN A 444 1.63 5.75 34.13
N GLY A 445 1.32 6.55 33.12
CA GLY A 445 1.40 8.00 33.21
C GLY A 445 2.80 8.63 33.28
N SER A 446 3.87 7.83 33.28
CA SER A 446 5.26 8.34 33.31
C SER A 446 5.91 8.23 31.94
N THR A 447 6.30 9.37 31.40
CA THR A 447 7.01 9.47 30.10
C THR A 447 8.52 9.69 30.25
N GLU A 448 9.01 9.76 31.50
CA GLU A 448 10.41 10.07 31.80
C GLU A 448 11.26 8.80 31.79
N ASN A 449 12.23 8.62 31.04
CA ASN A 449 13.20 7.52 30.96
C ASN A 449 12.86 6.34 30.06
N VAL A 450 12.41 6.59 28.84
CA VAL A 450 12.37 5.53 27.82
C VAL A 450 13.82 5.07 27.51
N SER A 451 14.08 3.77 27.63
CA SER A 451 15.40 3.19 27.34
C SER A 451 15.85 3.50 25.92
N LYS A 452 17.13 3.81 25.74
CA LYS A 452 17.76 4.03 24.42
C LYS A 452 18.06 2.72 23.67
N GLN A 453 17.80 1.56 24.29
CA GLN A 453 18.01 0.26 23.67
C GLN A 453 16.66 -0.34 23.28
N LEU A 454 16.60 -0.93 22.10
CA LEU A 454 15.44 -1.66 21.65
C LEU A 454 15.27 -2.96 22.47
N PRO A 455 14.02 -3.37 22.81
CA PRO A 455 13.77 -4.63 23.46
C PRO A 455 14.10 -5.80 22.52
N ILE A 456 14.44 -6.94 23.11
CA ILE A 456 14.56 -8.21 22.40
C ILE A 456 13.15 -8.69 22.06
N VAL A 457 12.90 -8.97 20.80
CA VAL A 457 11.64 -9.49 20.28
C VAL A 457 11.84 -10.90 19.79
N ARG A 458 10.95 -11.81 20.17
CA ARG A 458 10.94 -13.19 19.68
C ARG A 458 10.05 -13.29 18.45
N ASP A 459 10.60 -13.79 17.34
CA ASP A 459 9.77 -14.18 16.20
C ASP A 459 9.07 -15.51 16.50
N ILE A 460 7.73 -15.52 16.42
CA ILE A 460 6.88 -16.70 16.55
C ILE A 460 6.27 -17.13 15.22
N THR A 461 6.71 -16.53 14.11
CA THR A 461 6.34 -16.97 12.78
C THR A 461 6.90 -18.37 12.54
N SER A 462 6.14 -19.25 11.89
CA SER A 462 6.61 -20.62 11.63
C SER A 462 7.85 -20.61 10.72
N SER A 463 8.80 -21.48 10.97
CA SER A 463 10.05 -21.59 10.21
C SER A 463 9.87 -21.84 8.70
N SER A 464 8.73 -22.41 8.29
CA SER A 464 8.37 -22.57 6.87
C SER A 464 8.09 -21.26 6.15
N ASP A 465 7.72 -20.22 6.90
CA ASP A 465 7.39 -18.91 6.34
C ASP A 465 8.60 -17.96 6.42
N ALA A 466 9.55 -18.23 7.33
CA ALA A 466 10.74 -17.40 7.53
C ALA A 466 11.69 -17.43 6.31
N ASP A 467 11.81 -18.58 5.65
CA ASP A 467 12.69 -18.75 4.49
C ASP A 467 12.21 -17.98 3.24
N SER A 468 10.94 -17.56 3.22
CA SER A 468 10.34 -16.79 2.12
C SER A 468 10.32 -15.28 2.38
N GLN A 469 10.69 -14.84 3.58
CA GLN A 469 10.72 -13.42 3.94
C GLN A 469 12.06 -12.82 3.54
N ARG A 470 12.03 -11.85 2.62
CA ARG A 470 13.22 -11.14 2.18
C ARG A 470 13.90 -10.38 3.31
N THR A 471 15.22 -10.52 3.37
CA THR A 471 16.10 -9.75 4.26
C THR A 471 17.26 -9.11 3.47
N ASP A 472 17.06 -8.85 2.18
CA ASP A 472 18.14 -8.64 1.22
C ASP A 472 18.85 -7.28 1.28
N PHE A 473 18.34 -6.30 2.02
CA PHE A 473 18.97 -4.98 2.15
C PHE A 473 19.21 -4.61 3.60
N ARG A 474 20.07 -5.32 4.29
CA ARG A 474 20.45 -4.93 5.65
C ARG A 474 21.77 -4.18 5.69
N TYR A 475 21.74 -3.02 6.31
CA TYR A 475 22.92 -2.23 6.70
C TYR A 475 23.79 -2.93 7.74
N LYS A 476 23.51 -4.17 8.12
CA LYS A 476 24.14 -4.84 9.26
C LYS A 476 25.38 -5.63 8.88
N GLU A 477 26.48 -4.92 8.70
CA GLU A 477 27.77 -5.39 9.19
C GLU A 477 28.34 -4.45 10.28
N VAL A 478 27.53 -3.83 11.09
CA VAL A 478 28.06 -3.26 12.33
C VAL A 478 27.92 -4.35 13.39
N LYS A 479 28.96 -5.15 13.54
CA LYS A 479 29.24 -5.93 14.75
C LYS A 479 29.53 -4.97 15.91
N ASP A 480 28.63 -4.06 16.19
CA ASP A 480 28.66 -3.34 17.44
C ASP A 480 27.66 -4.02 18.37
N SER A 481 28.20 -4.70 19.35
CA SER A 481 27.51 -5.38 20.43
C SER A 481 26.78 -4.45 21.41
N SER A 482 26.67 -3.18 21.09
CA SER A 482 25.78 -2.23 21.73
C SER A 482 24.41 -2.32 21.04
N GLY A 483 23.41 -2.84 21.72
CA GLY A 483 22.03 -2.93 21.24
C GLY A 483 21.65 -1.67 20.48
N GLY A 484 21.19 -1.85 19.23
CA GLY A 484 21.09 -0.79 18.24
C GLY A 484 20.35 0.44 18.76
N GLY A 485 20.95 1.61 18.56
CA GLY A 485 20.29 2.89 18.81
C GLY A 485 19.08 3.07 17.89
N TYR A 486 18.20 3.96 18.24
CA TYR A 486 17.05 4.37 17.43
C TYR A 486 16.75 5.84 17.68
N LEU A 487 15.97 6.44 16.77
CA LEU A 487 15.49 7.81 16.88
C LEU A 487 14.06 7.79 17.43
N LEU A 488 13.75 8.62 18.44
CA LEU A 488 12.42 8.74 19.04
C LEU A 488 11.99 10.21 19.00
N GLU A 489 11.64 10.67 17.80
CA GLU A 489 11.40 12.10 17.51
C GLU A 489 9.97 12.37 17.03
N ASP A 490 9.27 11.35 16.52
CA ASP A 490 8.00 11.51 15.83
C ASP A 490 6.82 11.12 16.73
N SER A 491 5.80 11.98 16.80
CA SER A 491 4.54 11.71 17.49
C SER A 491 3.59 10.79 16.71
N ASN A 492 3.84 10.59 15.40
CA ASN A 492 3.19 9.61 14.56
C ASN A 492 4.07 8.36 14.49
N VAL A 493 3.51 7.18 14.87
CA VAL A 493 4.29 5.94 14.94
C VAL A 493 4.68 5.41 13.55
N ALA A 494 3.87 5.65 12.53
CA ALA A 494 4.21 5.27 11.16
C ALA A 494 5.40 6.10 10.64
N THR A 495 5.42 7.42 10.89
CA THR A 495 6.57 8.28 10.61
C THR A 495 7.79 7.88 11.41
N HIS A 496 7.62 7.48 12.68
CA HIS A 496 8.70 6.93 13.50
C HIS A 496 9.37 5.71 12.85
N LEU A 497 8.58 4.78 12.29
CA LEU A 497 9.12 3.64 11.55
C LEU A 497 9.83 4.08 10.27
N ILE A 498 9.21 4.97 9.48
CA ILE A 498 9.80 5.51 8.24
C ILE A 498 11.13 6.22 8.50
N ARG A 499 11.26 7.01 9.58
CA ARG A 499 12.52 7.66 9.97
C ARG A 499 13.59 6.64 10.36
N ASN A 500 13.20 5.62 11.13
CA ASN A 500 14.15 4.64 11.63
C ASN A 500 14.60 3.64 10.56
N ALA A 501 13.80 3.40 9.53
CA ALA A 501 14.13 2.50 8.43
C ALA A 501 15.50 2.84 7.79
N PRO A 502 15.77 4.06 7.33
CA PRO A 502 17.09 4.43 6.77
C PRO A 502 18.13 4.79 7.83
N SER A 503 17.81 4.80 9.12
CA SER A 503 18.71 5.33 10.16
C SER A 503 19.91 4.44 10.48
N ALA A 504 19.91 3.19 10.03
CA ALA A 504 20.98 2.22 10.32
C ALA A 504 21.34 2.17 11.84
N GLY A 505 20.33 2.09 12.70
CA GLY A 505 20.53 2.04 14.15
C GLY A 505 20.58 3.41 14.82
N GLY A 506 19.78 4.37 14.36
CA GLY A 506 19.58 5.68 15.01
C GLY A 506 20.52 6.79 14.51
N ARG A 507 21.09 6.65 13.32
CA ARG A 507 21.99 7.65 12.71
C ARG A 507 21.23 8.67 11.89
N LYS A 508 21.19 9.92 12.34
CA LYS A 508 20.53 11.04 11.64
C LYS A 508 21.15 11.37 10.29
N ASP A 509 22.47 11.24 10.15
CA ASP A 509 23.18 11.50 8.90
C ASP A 509 22.72 10.57 7.76
N TYR A 510 22.41 9.33 8.05
CA TYR A 510 21.85 8.39 7.07
C TYR A 510 20.44 8.79 6.65
N VAL A 511 19.57 9.15 7.61
CA VAL A 511 18.23 9.68 7.32
C VAL A 511 18.32 10.91 6.42
N THR A 512 19.17 11.89 6.82
CA THR A 512 19.39 13.11 6.04
C THR A 512 19.84 12.80 4.62
N THR A 513 20.81 11.91 4.46
CA THR A 513 21.35 11.54 3.14
C THR A 513 20.25 10.96 2.25
N LEU A 514 19.49 9.94 2.75
CA LEU A 514 18.49 9.24 1.94
C LEU A 514 17.27 10.09 1.62
N VAL A 515 16.84 10.95 2.56
CA VAL A 515 15.72 11.87 2.32
C VAL A 515 16.12 13.02 1.39
N SER A 516 17.41 13.38 1.34
CA SER A 516 17.90 14.44 0.45
C SER A 516 17.92 14.03 -1.03
N ILE A 517 17.98 12.74 -1.33
CA ILE A 517 18.03 12.26 -2.73
C ILE A 517 16.69 12.54 -3.41
N PRO A 518 16.67 13.34 -4.51
CA PRO A 518 15.43 13.69 -5.19
C PRO A 518 14.96 12.57 -6.15
N SER A 519 13.66 12.52 -6.44
CA SER A 519 13.14 11.71 -7.54
C SER A 519 13.68 12.23 -8.89
N PRO A 520 13.99 11.35 -9.88
CA PRO A 520 13.82 9.90 -9.86
C PRO A 520 15.01 9.13 -9.27
N MET A 521 16.07 9.83 -8.84
CA MET A 521 17.30 9.19 -8.35
C MET A 521 17.06 8.43 -7.04
N SER A 522 16.14 8.89 -6.19
CA SER A 522 15.74 8.25 -4.93
C SER A 522 15.37 6.78 -5.10
N ARG A 523 14.73 6.42 -6.22
CA ARG A 523 14.30 5.04 -6.55
C ARG A 523 15.47 4.04 -6.66
N ASN A 524 16.69 4.51 -6.85
CA ASN A 524 17.89 3.65 -6.85
C ASN A 524 18.35 3.26 -5.43
N TYR A 525 17.82 3.91 -4.39
CA TYR A 525 18.30 3.79 -3.02
C TYR A 525 17.20 3.39 -2.03
N ARG A 526 15.96 3.64 -2.32
CA ARG A 526 14.79 3.25 -1.54
C ARG A 526 13.55 3.19 -2.42
N ASP A 527 12.57 2.41 -2.03
CA ASP A 527 11.23 2.44 -2.61
C ASP A 527 10.34 3.50 -1.99
N ASP A 528 9.11 3.66 -2.47
CA ASP A 528 8.06 4.33 -1.75
C ASP A 528 7.86 3.61 -0.40
N LEU A 529 7.65 4.36 0.66
CA LEU A 529 7.41 3.84 2.00
C LEU A 529 6.00 4.23 2.41
N THR A 530 5.13 3.26 2.58
CA THR A 530 3.79 3.45 3.11
C THR A 530 3.61 2.54 4.31
N VAL A 531 3.23 3.13 5.45
CA VAL A 531 3.12 2.42 6.73
C VAL A 531 1.81 2.79 7.40
N THR A 532 1.07 1.79 7.88
CA THR A 532 -0.10 1.94 8.76
C THR A 532 0.14 1.13 10.03
N VAL A 533 -0.07 1.77 11.18
CA VAL A 533 -0.02 1.10 12.50
C VAL A 533 -1.35 1.29 13.20
N ALA A 534 -1.98 0.19 13.64
CA ALA A 534 -3.24 0.21 14.38
C ALA A 534 -3.08 -0.45 15.74
N PHE A 535 -3.49 0.22 16.81
CA PHE A 535 -3.45 -0.27 18.19
C PHE A 535 -4.80 -0.86 18.59
N PHE A 536 -4.79 -2.11 19.01
CA PHE A 536 -5.99 -2.81 19.48
C PHE A 536 -6.32 -2.45 20.93
N GLY A 537 -7.60 -2.41 21.23
CA GLY A 537 -8.10 -2.19 22.59
C GLY A 537 -9.55 -1.69 22.62
N ASN A 538 -10.01 -1.36 23.82
CA ASN A 538 -11.34 -0.85 24.05
C ASN A 538 -11.26 0.62 24.47
N SER A 539 -12.03 1.48 23.81
CA SER A 539 -12.16 2.89 24.22
C SER A 539 -13.12 2.99 25.41
N THR A 540 -12.85 3.95 26.30
CA THR A 540 -13.78 4.37 27.35
C THR A 540 -14.88 5.28 26.81
N LYS A 541 -14.72 5.82 25.60
CA LYS A 541 -15.68 6.62 24.87
C LYS A 541 -16.30 5.80 23.75
N ASP A 542 -17.60 5.96 23.58
CA ASP A 542 -18.39 5.27 22.55
C ASP A 542 -19.37 6.25 21.90
N ASP A 543 -18.82 7.31 21.32
CA ASP A 543 -19.61 8.31 20.60
C ASP A 543 -19.53 8.17 19.07
N GLY A 544 -18.84 7.11 18.62
CA GLY A 544 -18.63 6.82 17.20
C GLY A 544 -17.69 7.77 16.49
N SER A 545 -17.03 8.69 17.19
CA SER A 545 -16.20 9.73 16.58
C SER A 545 -14.77 9.25 16.25
N LEU A 546 -14.20 9.86 15.22
CA LEU A 546 -12.76 9.82 14.92
C LEU A 546 -12.16 11.18 15.28
N VAL A 547 -11.20 11.19 16.19
CA VAL A 547 -10.53 12.42 16.66
C VAL A 547 -9.14 12.49 16.03
N VAL A 548 -8.87 13.57 15.30
CA VAL A 548 -7.55 13.82 14.69
C VAL A 548 -6.55 14.17 15.79
N ASN A 549 -5.42 13.48 15.80
CA ASN A 549 -4.27 13.82 16.64
C ASN A 549 -3.39 14.84 15.88
N HIS A 550 -3.63 16.14 16.12
CA HIS A 550 -3.01 17.23 15.36
C HIS A 550 -1.49 17.22 15.40
N ASP A 551 -0.87 16.88 16.54
CA ASP A 551 0.60 16.80 16.67
C ASP A 551 1.23 15.67 15.85
N ALA A 552 0.41 14.73 15.36
CA ALA A 552 0.80 13.55 14.59
C ALA A 552 0.18 13.52 13.19
N THR A 553 -0.40 14.63 12.75
CA THR A 553 -1.07 14.77 11.44
C THR A 553 -0.54 16.01 10.73
N SER A 554 -0.25 15.88 9.44
CA SER A 554 0.24 17.01 8.63
C SER A 554 -0.83 18.08 8.46
N ASP A 555 -0.43 19.36 8.61
CA ASP A 555 -1.32 20.52 8.41
C ASP A 555 -1.72 20.70 6.94
N HIS A 556 -0.91 20.23 6.03
CA HIS A 556 -1.10 20.39 4.60
C HIS A 556 -1.46 19.03 3.97
N LYS A 557 -2.72 18.91 3.55
CA LYS A 557 -3.05 17.87 2.57
C LYS A 557 -2.27 18.15 1.29
N PRO A 558 -1.56 17.18 0.72
CA PRO A 558 -0.93 17.37 -0.57
C PRO A 558 -2.01 17.84 -1.54
N LYS A 559 -1.84 18.99 -2.16
CA LYS A 559 -2.61 19.38 -3.34
C LYS A 559 -2.11 18.50 -4.48
N LEU A 560 -2.74 17.35 -4.65
CA LEU A 560 -2.58 16.52 -5.84
C LEU A 560 -3.28 17.13 -7.04
#